data_75417a08dad3eeb48c0707b216206cea
#
_entry.id   75417a08dad3eeb48c0707b216206cea
#
_cell.length_a   1.000
_cell.length_b   1.000
_cell.length_c   1.000
_cell.angle_alpha   90.00
_cell.angle_beta   90.00
_cell.angle_gamma   90.00
#
_symmetry.space_group_name_H-M   'P 1'
#
loop_
_entity.id
_entity.type
_entity.pdbx_description
1 polymer ?
#
loop_
_entity_poly.entity_id
_entity_poly.type
_entity_poly.pdbx_seq_one_letter_code
_entity_poly.pdbx_strand_id
1 'polypeptide(L)'
;MKSTYRFGISEFTTQPWSFERDLERYAAHGVDDIEVCEFKLNRDDYAPQLERIAEAGLGVSSVQTTIHSLFVDSLVPAPDDPRDRYDHIVASIKRIAPHVPKGTPFNIITGAAPGGDCERVYEFCLQRLPRLAELAASYGMRIAFEPLNPILFNSDTALWGLDRGLELIEEVDHPALGLTCDTWNVFETDDICNVIRACGSRIFLVQVSDWRRPRSNADRRCLGDGTIPTVELLRAICDAGYERPYVVEIFSSDSLPDSLWKADLDEVIDRNIMAFERMWDEAEASLGTLGVTP
;
A
#
# COMPACT_ATOMS: atom_id res chain seq x y z
N MET A 1 15.48 -22.85 -3.10
CA MET A 1 15.12 -22.55 -1.69
C MET A 1 13.80 -21.80 -1.73
N LYS A 2 12.84 -22.06 -0.83
CA LYS A 2 11.65 -21.23 -0.72
C LYS A 2 12.14 -19.82 -0.34
N SER A 3 11.67 -18.78 -1.05
CA SER A 3 12.02 -17.40 -0.73
C SER A 3 11.67 -17.08 0.73
N THR A 4 12.47 -16.26 1.38
CA THR A 4 12.23 -15.81 2.75
C THR A 4 11.16 -14.72 2.84
N TYR A 5 10.59 -14.30 1.72
CA TYR A 5 9.54 -13.30 1.62
C TYR A 5 8.22 -13.87 1.06
N ARG A 6 7.15 -13.12 1.23
CA ARG A 6 5.87 -13.31 0.53
C ARG A 6 5.68 -12.16 -0.46
N PHE A 7 5.18 -12.48 -1.65
CA PHE A 7 4.96 -11.52 -2.72
C PHE A 7 3.47 -11.35 -3.01
N GLY A 8 3.00 -10.11 -3.00
CA GLY A 8 1.62 -9.77 -3.26
C GLY A 8 1.46 -8.82 -4.45
N ILE A 9 0.24 -8.73 -4.95
CA ILE A 9 -0.14 -7.78 -5.99
C ILE A 9 -1.40 -7.04 -5.57
N SER A 10 -1.36 -5.70 -5.71
CA SER A 10 -2.54 -4.85 -5.57
C SER A 10 -3.43 -4.95 -6.81
N GLU A 11 -4.73 -5.04 -6.61
CA GLU A 11 -5.71 -5.02 -7.68
C GLU A 11 -5.71 -3.71 -8.49
N PHE A 12 -5.06 -2.63 -8.01
CA PHE A 12 -4.75 -1.45 -8.83
C PHE A 12 -3.78 -1.77 -9.96
N THR A 13 -2.82 -2.68 -9.75
CA THR A 13 -1.88 -3.12 -10.80
C THR A 13 -2.61 -3.73 -11.99
N THR A 14 -3.65 -4.49 -11.72
CA THR A 14 -4.50 -5.16 -12.72
C THR A 14 -5.89 -4.55 -12.78
N GLN A 15 -6.00 -3.24 -12.62
CA GLN A 15 -7.26 -2.50 -12.56
C GLN A 15 -8.27 -2.87 -13.68
N PRO A 16 -7.84 -3.15 -14.93
CA PRO A 16 -8.76 -3.58 -15.99
C PRO A 16 -9.39 -4.97 -15.81
N TRP A 17 -8.85 -5.81 -14.95
CA TRP A 17 -9.41 -7.13 -14.67
C TRP A 17 -10.51 -7.08 -13.61
N SER A 18 -11.41 -8.09 -13.63
CA SER A 18 -12.35 -8.31 -12.53
C SER A 18 -11.65 -8.99 -11.36
N PHE A 19 -12.25 -8.91 -10.18
CA PHE A 19 -11.81 -9.62 -8.97
C PHE A 19 -11.57 -11.13 -9.23
N GLU A 20 -12.49 -11.79 -9.94
CA GLU A 20 -12.39 -13.22 -10.26
C GLU A 20 -11.19 -13.50 -11.18
N ARG A 21 -10.93 -12.59 -12.12
CA ARG A 21 -9.78 -12.71 -13.01
C ARG A 21 -8.47 -12.54 -12.26
N ASP A 22 -8.43 -11.59 -11.30
CA ASP A 22 -7.28 -11.39 -10.45
C ASP A 22 -6.96 -12.66 -9.64
N LEU A 23 -7.95 -13.27 -9.00
CA LEU A 23 -7.75 -14.53 -8.25
C LEU A 23 -7.20 -15.64 -9.13
N GLU A 24 -7.79 -15.85 -10.30
CA GLU A 24 -7.35 -16.86 -11.26
C GLU A 24 -5.90 -16.64 -11.68
N ARG A 25 -5.56 -15.39 -12.07
CA ARG A 25 -4.26 -15.11 -12.65
C ARG A 25 -3.16 -15.02 -11.60
N TYR A 26 -3.43 -14.40 -10.44
CA TYR A 26 -2.46 -14.35 -9.35
C TYR A 26 -2.08 -15.75 -8.87
N ALA A 27 -3.07 -16.64 -8.69
CA ALA A 27 -2.80 -18.03 -8.33
C ALA A 27 -1.99 -18.76 -9.42
N ALA A 28 -2.30 -18.55 -10.72
CA ALA A 28 -1.59 -19.17 -11.83
C ALA A 28 -0.12 -18.72 -11.94
N HIS A 29 0.19 -17.47 -11.56
CA HIS A 29 1.56 -16.92 -11.53
C HIS A 29 2.31 -17.21 -10.24
N GLY A 30 1.69 -17.87 -9.25
CA GLY A 30 2.32 -18.20 -7.96
C GLY A 30 2.48 -17.02 -7.03
N VAL A 31 1.64 -15.99 -7.16
CA VAL A 31 1.54 -14.88 -6.21
C VAL A 31 1.04 -15.40 -4.88
N ASP A 32 1.61 -14.93 -3.76
CA ASP A 32 1.24 -15.39 -2.42
C ASP A 32 0.02 -14.65 -1.85
N ASP A 33 -0.11 -13.35 -2.13
CA ASP A 33 -1.10 -12.48 -1.50
C ASP A 33 -1.75 -11.50 -2.49
N ILE A 34 -3.00 -11.18 -2.24
CA ILE A 34 -3.72 -10.09 -2.93
C ILE A 34 -3.88 -8.89 -1.99
N GLU A 35 -3.65 -7.67 -2.48
CA GLU A 35 -4.21 -6.48 -1.87
C GLU A 35 -5.59 -6.23 -2.46
N VAL A 36 -6.60 -6.34 -1.62
CA VAL A 36 -8.01 -6.26 -2.03
C VAL A 36 -8.41 -4.80 -2.20
N CYS A 37 -8.91 -4.46 -3.39
CA CYS A 37 -9.52 -3.16 -3.66
C CYS A 37 -11.05 -3.28 -3.62
N GLU A 38 -11.67 -2.67 -2.62
CA GLU A 38 -13.12 -2.78 -2.38
C GLU A 38 -13.97 -2.41 -3.61
N PHE A 39 -13.49 -1.53 -4.49
CA PHE A 39 -14.24 -1.12 -5.68
C PHE A 39 -14.43 -2.25 -6.70
N LYS A 40 -13.64 -3.33 -6.65
CA LYS A 40 -13.81 -4.54 -7.47
C LYS A 40 -14.79 -5.53 -6.89
N LEU A 41 -15.14 -5.40 -5.61
CA LEU A 41 -16.08 -6.29 -4.96
C LEU A 41 -17.54 -5.91 -5.28
N ASN A 42 -18.38 -6.91 -5.41
CA ASN A 42 -19.82 -6.69 -5.50
C ASN A 42 -20.38 -6.34 -4.13
N ARG A 43 -20.99 -5.17 -4.00
CA ARG A 43 -21.52 -4.63 -2.74
C ARG A 43 -22.52 -5.55 -2.02
N ASP A 44 -23.22 -6.38 -2.76
CA ASP A 44 -24.24 -7.29 -2.22
C ASP A 44 -23.69 -8.68 -1.87
N ASP A 45 -22.41 -8.95 -2.12
CA ASP A 45 -21.84 -10.30 -2.06
C ASP A 45 -20.38 -10.33 -1.56
N TYR A 46 -20.04 -9.51 -0.57
CA TYR A 46 -18.67 -9.42 -0.05
C TYR A 46 -18.13 -10.73 0.52
N ALA A 47 -18.92 -11.38 1.39
CA ALA A 47 -18.47 -12.55 2.11
C ALA A 47 -18.06 -13.70 1.19
N PRO A 48 -18.93 -14.17 0.26
CA PRO A 48 -18.55 -15.23 -0.68
C PRO A 48 -17.39 -14.85 -1.59
N GLN A 49 -17.26 -13.58 -2.01
CA GLN A 49 -16.12 -13.17 -2.82
C GLN A 49 -14.80 -13.23 -2.05
N LEU A 50 -14.77 -12.72 -0.81
CA LEU A 50 -13.58 -12.73 0.03
C LEU A 50 -13.15 -14.15 0.44
N GLU A 51 -14.12 -15.06 0.67
CA GLU A 51 -13.83 -16.47 0.94
C GLU A 51 -13.11 -17.16 -0.23
N ARG A 52 -13.41 -16.77 -1.47
CA ARG A 52 -12.76 -17.31 -2.68
C ARG A 52 -11.25 -17.00 -2.76
N ILE A 53 -10.76 -15.98 -2.05
CA ILE A 53 -9.32 -15.69 -1.98
C ILE A 53 -8.56 -16.89 -1.41
N ALA A 54 -9.03 -17.41 -0.28
CA ALA A 54 -8.43 -18.58 0.34
C ALA A 54 -8.61 -19.86 -0.49
N GLU A 55 -9.75 -20.01 -1.18
CA GLU A 55 -10.01 -21.12 -2.10
C GLU A 55 -9.05 -21.11 -3.29
N ALA A 56 -8.64 -19.91 -3.76
CA ALA A 56 -7.63 -19.74 -4.79
C ALA A 56 -6.20 -19.97 -4.29
N GLY A 57 -6.01 -20.22 -2.99
CA GLY A 57 -4.69 -20.42 -2.37
C GLY A 57 -3.93 -19.11 -2.07
N LEU A 58 -4.60 -17.96 -2.14
CA LEU A 58 -4.02 -16.64 -1.87
C LEU A 58 -4.25 -16.22 -0.41
N GLY A 59 -3.31 -15.44 0.13
CA GLY A 59 -3.51 -14.65 1.34
C GLY A 59 -4.02 -13.24 1.02
N VAL A 60 -4.34 -12.47 2.07
CA VAL A 60 -4.70 -11.04 1.96
C VAL A 60 -3.61 -10.22 2.61
N SER A 61 -2.89 -9.43 1.81
CA SER A 61 -1.82 -8.54 2.30
C SER A 61 -2.41 -7.31 3.01
N SER A 62 -3.43 -6.71 2.43
CA SER A 62 -4.05 -5.45 2.83
C SER A 62 -5.40 -5.25 2.15
N VAL A 63 -6.11 -4.20 2.58
CA VAL A 63 -7.38 -3.78 1.98
C VAL A 63 -7.32 -2.29 1.67
N GLN A 64 -7.66 -1.93 0.45
CA GLN A 64 -7.95 -0.57 0.00
C GLN A 64 -9.46 -0.38 -0.05
N THR A 65 -10.02 0.42 0.85
CA THR A 65 -11.46 0.74 0.84
C THR A 65 -11.80 1.68 -0.33
N THR A 66 -13.02 1.63 -0.82
CA THR A 66 -13.45 2.52 -1.93
C THR A 66 -13.24 3.99 -1.59
N ILE A 67 -13.62 4.40 -0.37
CA ILE A 67 -13.21 5.66 0.21
C ILE A 67 -12.10 5.36 1.19
N HIS A 68 -10.86 5.67 0.84
CA HIS A 68 -9.65 5.39 1.61
C HIS A 68 -8.96 6.64 2.16
N SER A 69 -9.50 7.82 1.85
CA SER A 69 -8.97 9.12 2.26
C SER A 69 -9.94 9.86 3.18
N LEU A 70 -9.39 10.55 4.18
CA LEU A 70 -10.18 11.31 5.16
C LEU A 70 -10.73 12.62 4.57
N PHE A 71 -10.05 13.21 3.61
CA PHE A 71 -10.49 14.34 2.80
C PHE A 71 -10.58 13.94 1.34
N VAL A 72 -11.11 14.81 0.50
CA VAL A 72 -11.26 14.55 -0.95
C VAL A 72 -9.91 14.24 -1.57
N ASP A 73 -9.88 13.26 -2.46
CA ASP A 73 -8.76 12.91 -3.32
C ASP A 73 -9.19 12.89 -4.80
N SER A 74 -8.22 12.79 -5.70
CA SER A 74 -8.47 12.83 -7.14
C SER A 74 -9.18 11.59 -7.69
N LEU A 75 -9.06 10.45 -7.01
CA LEU A 75 -9.70 9.18 -7.42
C LEU A 75 -11.15 9.13 -6.97
N VAL A 76 -11.45 9.67 -5.78
CA VAL A 76 -12.77 9.62 -5.17
C VAL A 76 -13.20 11.03 -4.73
N PRO A 77 -13.72 11.86 -5.66
CA PRO A 77 -14.01 13.27 -5.41
C PRO A 77 -15.26 13.51 -4.54
N ALA A 78 -16.00 12.50 -4.17
CA ALA A 78 -17.17 12.60 -3.31
C ALA A 78 -17.24 11.45 -2.29
N PRO A 79 -17.83 11.66 -1.10
CA PRO A 79 -18.43 12.92 -0.59
C PRO A 79 -17.37 13.96 -0.19
N ASP A 80 -17.78 15.23 -0.13
CA ASP A 80 -16.86 16.35 0.21
C ASP A 80 -16.65 16.51 1.73
N ASP A 81 -17.65 16.14 2.55
CA ASP A 81 -17.54 16.23 4.00
C ASP A 81 -16.60 15.13 4.55
N PRO A 82 -15.51 15.48 5.24
CA PRO A 82 -14.59 14.50 5.80
C PRO A 82 -15.22 13.61 6.87
N ARG A 83 -16.35 14.01 7.47
CA ARG A 83 -17.11 13.17 8.42
C ARG A 83 -17.84 12.06 7.68
N ASP A 84 -18.43 12.37 6.55
CA ASP A 84 -19.10 11.37 5.72
C ASP A 84 -18.10 10.36 5.15
N ARG A 85 -16.91 10.84 4.73
CA ARG A 85 -15.80 9.97 4.27
C ARG A 85 -15.36 9.03 5.39
N TYR A 86 -15.14 9.57 6.58
CA TYR A 86 -14.80 8.77 7.75
C TYR A 86 -15.86 7.68 8.03
N ASP A 87 -17.15 8.03 7.97
CA ASP A 87 -18.24 7.07 8.20
C ASP A 87 -18.29 5.98 7.11
N HIS A 88 -17.95 6.31 5.87
CA HIS A 88 -17.79 5.32 4.80
C HIS A 88 -16.61 4.37 5.07
N ILE A 89 -15.46 4.87 5.50
CA ILE A 89 -14.31 4.03 5.89
C ILE A 89 -14.71 3.08 7.03
N VAL A 90 -15.37 3.60 8.06
CA VAL A 90 -15.89 2.81 9.18
C VAL A 90 -16.84 1.70 8.70
N ALA A 91 -17.74 2.02 7.76
CA ALA A 91 -18.68 1.05 7.20
C ALA A 91 -17.96 -0.04 6.41
N SER A 92 -16.96 0.32 5.60
CA SER A 92 -16.13 -0.63 4.83
C SER A 92 -15.35 -1.57 5.75
N ILE A 93 -14.70 -1.04 6.80
CA ILE A 93 -13.98 -1.89 7.78
C ILE A 93 -14.96 -2.88 8.44
N LYS A 94 -16.10 -2.43 8.92
CA LYS A 94 -17.10 -3.31 9.56
C LYS A 94 -17.59 -4.43 8.63
N ARG A 95 -17.69 -4.15 7.35
CA ARG A 95 -18.18 -5.08 6.33
C ARG A 95 -17.13 -6.09 5.91
N ILE A 96 -15.88 -5.66 5.74
CA ILE A 96 -14.80 -6.50 5.19
C ILE A 96 -14.06 -7.26 6.28
N ALA A 97 -13.76 -6.63 7.41
CA ALA A 97 -12.94 -7.21 8.48
C ALA A 97 -13.37 -8.60 8.98
N PRO A 98 -14.68 -8.97 9.02
CA PRO A 98 -15.07 -10.33 9.39
C PRO A 98 -14.61 -11.43 8.43
N HIS A 99 -14.27 -11.08 7.18
CA HIS A 99 -14.02 -12.01 6.07
C HIS A 99 -12.57 -12.05 5.61
N VAL A 100 -11.67 -11.30 6.23
CA VAL A 100 -10.24 -11.30 5.94
C VAL A 100 -9.41 -11.78 7.14
N PRO A 101 -8.18 -12.28 6.95
CA PRO A 101 -7.34 -12.76 8.03
C PRO A 101 -7.08 -11.70 9.10
N LYS A 102 -6.98 -12.12 10.36
CA LYS A 102 -6.60 -11.20 11.45
C LYS A 102 -5.22 -10.58 11.21
N GLY A 103 -5.09 -9.32 11.60
CA GLY A 103 -3.88 -8.54 11.38
C GLY A 103 -3.79 -7.89 9.99
N THR A 104 -4.77 -8.08 9.10
CA THR A 104 -4.82 -7.41 7.80
C THR A 104 -4.93 -5.89 8.01
N PRO A 105 -4.04 -5.08 7.41
CA PRO A 105 -4.13 -3.63 7.46
C PRO A 105 -5.14 -3.09 6.44
N PHE A 106 -5.85 -2.04 6.85
CA PHE A 106 -6.64 -1.18 5.96
C PHE A 106 -5.80 0.05 5.66
N ASN A 107 -5.54 0.32 4.38
CA ASN A 107 -4.74 1.46 3.94
C ASN A 107 -5.57 2.74 3.93
N ILE A 108 -5.05 3.83 4.53
CA ILE A 108 -5.73 5.11 4.70
C ILE A 108 -4.77 6.26 4.39
N ILE A 109 -5.23 7.22 3.61
CA ILE A 109 -4.51 8.47 3.30
C ILE A 109 -5.24 9.69 3.85
N THR A 110 -4.58 10.85 3.82
CA THR A 110 -5.22 12.10 4.26
C THR A 110 -6.27 12.60 3.28
N GLY A 111 -6.02 12.51 1.97
CA GLY A 111 -6.68 13.34 0.97
C GLY A 111 -6.08 14.77 0.94
N ALA A 112 -6.54 15.58 0.00
CA ALA A 112 -6.06 16.94 -0.20
C ALA A 112 -6.50 17.89 0.92
N ALA A 113 -5.67 18.91 1.20
CA ALA A 113 -6.03 19.96 2.15
C ALA A 113 -6.97 20.98 1.53
N PRO A 114 -8.23 21.14 2.03
CA PRO A 114 -9.13 22.17 1.52
C PRO A 114 -8.55 23.56 1.69
N GLY A 115 -8.38 24.30 0.60
CA GLY A 115 -7.76 25.63 0.63
C GLY A 115 -6.28 25.66 1.03
N GLY A 116 -5.60 24.52 1.02
CA GLY A 116 -4.20 24.41 1.45
C GLY A 116 -4.02 24.35 2.97
N ASP A 117 -5.09 24.17 3.73
CA ASP A 117 -5.09 24.14 5.21
C ASP A 117 -4.67 22.74 5.71
N CYS A 118 -3.37 22.47 5.67
CA CYS A 118 -2.79 21.20 6.13
C CYS A 118 -2.93 21.01 7.65
N GLU A 119 -2.94 22.09 8.42
CA GLU A 119 -3.09 22.03 9.89
C GLU A 119 -4.46 21.47 10.26
N ARG A 120 -5.51 21.96 9.62
CA ARG A 120 -6.87 21.41 9.78
C ARG A 120 -6.94 19.92 9.45
N VAL A 121 -6.25 19.47 8.39
CA VAL A 121 -6.21 18.04 8.04
C VAL A 121 -5.49 17.25 9.10
N TYR A 122 -4.35 17.73 9.57
CA TYR A 122 -3.56 17.10 10.63
C TYR A 122 -4.37 16.95 11.92
N GLU A 123 -5.02 18.02 12.38
CA GLU A 123 -5.91 18.00 13.54
C GLU A 123 -7.05 16.98 13.38
N PHE A 124 -7.63 16.89 12.19
CA PHE A 124 -8.68 15.91 11.91
C PHE A 124 -8.14 14.48 11.99
N CYS A 125 -6.93 14.23 11.48
CA CYS A 125 -6.24 12.95 11.63
C CYS A 125 -6.06 12.58 13.10
N LEU A 126 -5.54 13.49 13.94
CA LEU A 126 -5.37 13.27 15.38
C LEU A 126 -6.67 12.93 16.10
N GLN A 127 -7.80 13.47 15.65
CA GLN A 127 -9.12 13.17 16.24
C GLN A 127 -9.73 11.85 15.75
N ARG A 128 -9.44 11.43 14.51
CA ARG A 128 -10.14 10.33 13.85
C ARG A 128 -9.34 9.03 13.80
N LEU A 129 -8.02 9.11 13.60
CA LEU A 129 -7.18 7.90 13.50
C LEU A 129 -7.20 7.05 14.78
N PRO A 130 -7.19 7.60 16.02
CA PRO A 130 -7.31 6.78 17.23
C PRO A 130 -8.58 5.94 17.23
N ARG A 131 -9.72 6.53 16.86
CA ARG A 131 -11.02 5.85 16.82
C ARG A 131 -11.09 4.80 15.72
N LEU A 132 -10.46 5.08 14.59
CA LEU A 132 -10.39 4.14 13.48
C LEU A 132 -9.51 2.94 13.84
N ALA A 133 -8.38 3.18 14.51
CA ALA A 133 -7.49 2.15 14.99
C ALA A 133 -8.14 1.28 16.09
N GLU A 134 -8.89 1.89 17.02
CA GLU A 134 -9.68 1.17 18.02
C GLU A 134 -10.73 0.28 17.36
N LEU A 135 -11.47 0.80 16.37
CA LEU A 135 -12.42 0.03 15.60
C LEU A 135 -11.74 -1.15 14.90
N ALA A 136 -10.65 -0.91 14.17
CA ALA A 136 -9.91 -1.97 13.50
C ALA A 136 -9.43 -3.04 14.48
N ALA A 137 -8.86 -2.62 15.62
CA ALA A 137 -8.41 -3.51 16.69
C ALA A 137 -9.54 -4.37 17.25
N SER A 138 -10.78 -3.83 17.36
CA SER A 138 -11.94 -4.60 17.84
C SER A 138 -12.31 -5.76 16.92
N TYR A 139 -11.92 -5.68 15.65
CA TYR A 139 -12.01 -6.77 14.67
C TYR A 139 -10.72 -7.59 14.55
N GLY A 140 -9.66 -7.25 15.30
CA GLY A 140 -8.35 -7.84 15.18
C GLY A 140 -7.59 -7.39 13.92
N MET A 141 -7.98 -6.25 13.35
CA MET A 141 -7.37 -5.64 12.16
C MET A 141 -6.43 -4.50 12.54
N ARG A 142 -5.79 -3.89 11.54
CA ARG A 142 -4.86 -2.77 11.69
C ARG A 142 -5.25 -1.64 10.73
N ILE A 143 -4.78 -0.43 11.02
CA ILE A 143 -4.78 0.71 10.10
C ILE A 143 -3.36 0.97 9.67
N ALA A 144 -3.11 1.01 8.38
CA ALA A 144 -1.86 1.46 7.78
C ALA A 144 -2.09 2.86 7.19
N PHE A 145 -1.49 3.87 7.81
CA PHE A 145 -1.55 5.23 7.33
C PHE A 145 -0.46 5.45 6.28
N GLU A 146 -0.83 5.99 5.13
CA GLU A 146 0.07 6.18 4.01
C GLU A 146 0.39 7.66 3.77
N PRO A 147 1.60 8.12 4.07
CA PRO A 147 2.09 9.39 3.57
C PRO A 147 2.42 9.28 2.08
N LEU A 148 1.86 10.17 1.25
CA LEU A 148 2.06 10.11 -0.19
C LEU A 148 3.26 10.93 -0.64
N ASN A 149 3.61 10.82 -1.93
CA ASN A 149 4.66 11.60 -2.56
C ASN A 149 4.27 13.09 -2.63
N PRO A 150 5.21 14.02 -2.38
CA PRO A 150 4.93 15.46 -2.44
C PRO A 150 4.38 15.97 -3.80
N ILE A 151 4.55 15.21 -4.89
CA ILE A 151 3.91 15.54 -6.18
C ILE A 151 2.38 15.51 -6.10
N LEU A 152 1.83 14.77 -5.13
CA LEU A 152 0.39 14.59 -4.90
C LEU A 152 -0.18 15.62 -3.90
N PHE A 153 0.65 16.55 -3.45
CA PHE A 153 0.18 17.65 -2.63
C PHE A 153 -0.93 18.45 -3.34
N ASN A 154 -2.00 18.76 -2.62
CA ASN A 154 -3.21 19.43 -3.13
C ASN A 154 -4.12 18.60 -4.07
N SER A 155 -3.78 17.35 -4.37
CA SER A 155 -4.68 16.46 -5.12
C SER A 155 -5.12 15.27 -4.27
N ASP A 156 -4.17 14.62 -3.57
CA ASP A 156 -4.42 13.36 -2.89
C ASP A 156 -3.83 13.32 -1.47
N THR A 157 -2.98 14.29 -1.10
CA THR A 157 -2.36 14.31 0.23
C THR A 157 -2.21 15.72 0.80
N ALA A 158 -2.32 15.79 2.11
CA ALA A 158 -1.92 16.95 2.93
C ALA A 158 -0.70 16.64 3.81
N LEU A 159 -0.24 15.38 3.82
CA LEU A 159 0.92 14.93 4.57
C LEU A 159 1.77 14.01 3.69
N TRP A 160 3.02 14.34 3.54
CA TRP A 160 4.00 13.63 2.73
C TRP A 160 5.29 13.35 3.51
N GLY A 161 6.06 12.36 3.06
CA GLY A 161 7.26 11.90 3.73
C GLY A 161 6.97 10.90 4.84
N LEU A 162 7.77 9.83 4.88
CA LEU A 162 7.59 8.74 5.84
C LEU A 162 7.89 9.19 7.28
N ASP A 163 8.83 10.12 7.44
CA ASP A 163 9.19 10.75 8.72
C ASP A 163 8.00 11.49 9.35
N ARG A 164 7.29 12.29 8.57
CA ARG A 164 6.10 12.99 9.04
C ARG A 164 4.92 12.05 9.31
N GLY A 165 4.82 10.96 8.53
CA GLY A 165 3.89 9.88 8.83
C GLY A 165 4.19 9.24 10.17
N LEU A 166 5.48 9.00 10.47
CA LEU A 166 5.93 8.46 11.75
C LEU A 166 5.58 9.40 12.91
N GLU A 167 5.87 10.69 12.78
CA GLU A 167 5.48 11.71 13.78
C GLU A 167 3.99 11.66 14.09
N LEU A 168 3.13 11.62 13.07
CA LEU A 168 1.68 11.56 13.25
C LEU A 168 1.24 10.30 14.01
N ILE A 169 1.72 9.11 13.62
CA ILE A 169 1.31 7.88 14.29
C ILE A 169 1.87 7.74 15.70
N GLU A 170 3.04 8.35 15.99
CA GLU A 170 3.60 8.42 17.33
C GLU A 170 2.79 9.35 18.22
N GLU A 171 2.32 10.49 17.70
CA GLU A 171 1.45 11.40 18.46
C GLU A 171 0.08 10.77 18.77
N VAL A 172 -0.46 9.95 17.85
CA VAL A 172 -1.69 9.17 18.08
C VAL A 172 -1.46 8.04 19.09
N ASP A 173 -0.30 7.43 19.09
CA ASP A 173 0.15 6.35 19.97
C ASP A 173 -0.85 5.20 20.16
N HIS A 174 -1.28 4.60 19.05
CA HIS A 174 -2.18 3.44 19.10
C HIS A 174 -1.53 2.19 18.46
N PRO A 175 -1.54 1.00 19.14
CA PRO A 175 -0.82 -0.19 18.66
C PRO A 175 -1.37 -0.80 17.37
N ALA A 176 -2.63 -0.52 17.01
CA ALA A 176 -3.23 -0.94 15.74
C ALA A 176 -3.12 0.12 14.63
N LEU A 177 -2.38 1.23 14.87
CA LEU A 177 -2.05 2.23 13.86
C LEU A 177 -0.57 2.12 13.52
N GLY A 178 -0.26 2.00 12.24
CA GLY A 178 1.10 1.96 11.70
C GLY A 178 1.15 2.64 10.35
N LEU A 179 2.20 2.38 9.59
CA LEU A 179 2.50 3.04 8.34
C LEU A 179 2.39 2.08 7.15
N THR A 180 1.99 2.62 6.03
CA THR A 180 2.31 2.09 4.71
C THR A 180 3.61 2.73 4.23
N CYS A 181 4.59 1.90 3.90
CA CYS A 181 5.82 2.30 3.22
C CYS A 181 5.69 1.91 1.74
N ASP A 182 5.08 2.77 0.94
CA ASP A 182 5.09 2.64 -0.52
C ASP A 182 6.36 3.29 -1.07
N THR A 183 7.23 2.47 -1.67
CA THR A 183 8.53 2.93 -2.18
C THR A 183 8.39 4.06 -3.19
N TRP A 184 7.34 4.09 -4.00
CA TRP A 184 7.07 5.15 -4.96
C TRP A 184 6.73 6.48 -4.27
N ASN A 185 6.05 6.42 -3.13
CA ASN A 185 5.65 7.59 -2.37
C ASN A 185 6.78 8.18 -1.53
N VAL A 186 7.69 7.34 -1.02
CA VAL A 186 8.61 7.76 0.05
C VAL A 186 10.08 7.85 -0.37
N PHE A 187 10.51 7.31 -1.53
CA PHE A 187 11.93 7.20 -1.89
C PHE A 187 12.67 8.56 -1.97
N GLU A 188 11.97 9.66 -2.13
CA GLU A 188 12.53 11.03 -2.15
C GLU A 188 12.61 11.68 -0.75
N THR A 189 12.18 10.98 0.31
CA THR A 189 12.38 11.45 1.69
C THR A 189 13.88 11.50 2.00
N ASP A 190 14.33 12.59 2.60
CA ASP A 190 15.72 12.73 3.00
C ASP A 190 16.11 11.61 3.97
N ASP A 191 17.27 10.99 3.74
CA ASP A 191 17.81 9.87 4.54
C ASP A 191 16.81 8.71 4.73
N ILE A 192 16.04 8.41 3.68
CA ILE A 192 14.90 7.47 3.71
C ILE A 192 15.25 6.12 4.34
N CYS A 193 16.42 5.57 4.09
CA CYS A 193 16.81 4.29 4.66
C CYS A 193 16.87 4.29 6.19
N ASN A 194 17.33 5.38 6.80
CA ASN A 194 17.34 5.53 8.25
C ASN A 194 15.94 5.83 8.80
N VAL A 195 15.12 6.58 8.07
CA VAL A 195 13.72 6.80 8.41
C VAL A 195 12.95 5.47 8.42
N ILE A 196 13.13 4.62 7.40
CA ILE A 196 12.52 3.28 7.35
C ILE A 196 12.94 2.44 8.56
N ARG A 197 14.24 2.40 8.89
CA ARG A 197 14.72 1.68 10.08
C ARG A 197 14.12 2.21 11.38
N ALA A 198 13.96 3.53 11.49
CA ALA A 198 13.33 4.16 12.66
C ALA A 198 11.85 3.79 12.79
N CYS A 199 11.12 3.59 11.69
CA CYS A 199 9.74 3.13 11.73
C CYS A 199 9.60 1.73 12.36
N GLY A 200 10.58 0.84 12.17
CA GLY A 200 10.63 -0.48 12.78
C GLY A 200 9.31 -1.25 12.63
N SER A 201 8.82 -1.81 13.72
CA SER A 201 7.58 -2.59 13.76
C SER A 201 6.29 -1.79 13.48
N ARG A 202 6.40 -0.48 13.28
CA ARG A 202 5.27 0.37 12.89
C ARG A 202 4.97 0.29 11.38
N ILE A 203 5.81 -0.33 10.56
CA ILE A 203 5.49 -0.60 9.15
C ILE A 203 4.52 -1.77 9.08
N PHE A 204 3.29 -1.53 8.64
CA PHE A 204 2.24 -2.53 8.54
C PHE A 204 1.98 -3.00 7.11
N LEU A 205 2.35 -2.19 6.14
CA LEU A 205 2.25 -2.49 4.71
C LEU A 205 3.47 -1.95 3.98
N VAL A 206 4.00 -2.73 3.05
CA VAL A 206 5.01 -2.29 2.09
C VAL A 206 4.45 -2.46 0.69
N GLN A 207 4.44 -1.36 -0.06
CA GLN A 207 4.12 -1.37 -1.48
C GLN A 207 5.36 -1.01 -2.29
N VAL A 208 5.49 -1.64 -3.46
CA VAL A 208 6.65 -1.49 -4.33
C VAL A 208 6.22 -1.28 -5.77
N SER A 209 6.85 -0.35 -6.44
CA SER A 209 6.79 -0.10 -7.87
C SER A 209 7.96 0.79 -8.28
N ASP A 210 8.05 1.14 -9.56
CA ASP A 210 9.12 2.01 -10.04
C ASP A 210 8.56 3.21 -10.81
N TRP A 211 9.39 4.20 -11.13
CA TRP A 211 9.00 5.35 -11.93
C TRP A 211 10.15 5.86 -12.80
N ARG A 212 9.78 6.54 -13.88
CA ARG A 212 10.70 7.17 -14.82
C ARG A 212 10.42 8.67 -14.96
N ARG A 213 11.33 9.39 -15.56
CA ARG A 213 11.15 10.81 -15.94
C ARG A 213 10.62 10.95 -17.37
N PRO A 214 9.70 11.89 -17.66
CA PRO A 214 8.98 12.71 -16.68
C PRO A 214 8.01 11.88 -15.86
N ARG A 215 7.86 12.24 -14.58
CA ARG A 215 7.00 11.53 -13.64
C ARG A 215 5.58 12.07 -13.64
N SER A 216 4.59 11.20 -13.48
CA SER A 216 3.22 11.53 -13.12
C SER A 216 2.70 10.53 -12.07
N ASN A 217 1.64 10.90 -11.33
CA ASN A 217 0.98 10.03 -10.37
C ASN A 217 0.34 8.79 -11.00
N ALA A 218 0.04 8.84 -12.29
CA ALA A 218 -0.59 7.76 -13.05
C ALA A 218 0.38 7.05 -14.01
N ASP A 219 1.69 7.10 -13.76
CA ASP A 219 2.72 6.46 -14.59
C ASP A 219 3.74 5.72 -13.72
N ARG A 220 3.23 4.82 -12.88
CA ARG A 220 4.09 3.86 -12.18
C ARG A 220 4.58 2.81 -13.16
N ARG A 221 5.77 2.24 -12.90
CA ARG A 221 6.43 1.27 -13.78
C ARG A 221 6.64 -0.06 -13.07
N CYS A 222 6.88 -1.10 -13.85
CA CYS A 222 7.36 -2.36 -13.29
C CYS A 222 8.69 -2.13 -12.58
N LEU A 223 8.96 -2.92 -11.56
CA LEU A 223 10.22 -2.93 -10.83
C LEU A 223 11.40 -3.08 -11.80
N GLY A 224 12.40 -2.22 -11.65
CA GLY A 224 13.60 -2.17 -12.47
C GLY A 224 13.46 -1.42 -13.80
N ASP A 225 12.31 -0.85 -14.11
CA ASP A 225 12.11 -0.02 -15.31
C ASP A 225 12.33 1.48 -15.05
N GLY A 226 12.66 1.84 -13.83
CA GLY A 226 12.79 3.23 -13.41
C GLY A 226 14.08 3.52 -12.65
N THR A 227 13.96 4.40 -11.64
CA THR A 227 15.12 4.94 -10.93
C THR A 227 14.98 4.88 -9.40
N ILE A 228 13.97 4.23 -8.87
CA ILE A 228 13.84 4.03 -7.42
C ILE A 228 14.96 3.10 -6.95
N PRO A 229 15.71 3.44 -5.88
CA PRO A 229 16.77 2.59 -5.34
C PRO A 229 16.18 1.42 -4.52
N THR A 230 15.41 0.56 -5.20
CA THR A 230 14.58 -0.47 -4.56
C THR A 230 15.41 -1.44 -3.72
N VAL A 231 16.61 -1.82 -4.15
CA VAL A 231 17.48 -2.75 -3.41
C VAL A 231 17.88 -2.17 -2.04
N GLU A 232 18.27 -0.89 -2.00
CA GLU A 232 18.62 -0.18 -0.77
C GLU A 232 17.41 -0.04 0.16
N LEU A 233 16.23 0.24 -0.40
CA LEU A 233 14.99 0.35 0.37
C LEU A 233 14.58 -1.01 0.94
N LEU A 234 14.66 -2.09 0.16
CA LEU A 234 14.38 -3.45 0.64
C LEU A 234 15.31 -3.83 1.81
N ARG A 235 16.60 -3.49 1.75
CA ARG A 235 17.53 -3.69 2.88
C ARG A 235 17.07 -2.95 4.13
N ALA A 236 16.71 -1.67 3.99
CA ALA A 236 16.25 -0.88 5.12
C ALA A 236 14.95 -1.43 5.73
N ILE A 237 14.03 -1.93 4.89
CA ILE A 237 12.78 -2.55 5.30
C ILE A 237 13.06 -3.89 6.04
N CYS A 238 13.98 -4.70 5.54
CA CYS A 238 14.43 -5.91 6.24
C CYS A 238 15.09 -5.59 7.59
N ASP A 239 15.97 -4.57 7.63
CA ASP A 239 16.61 -4.10 8.87
C ASP A 239 15.59 -3.58 9.89
N ALA A 240 14.46 -3.01 9.43
CA ALA A 240 13.33 -2.60 10.26
C ALA A 240 12.53 -3.78 10.84
N GLY A 241 12.80 -5.01 10.40
CA GLY A 241 12.13 -6.23 10.88
C GLY A 241 10.75 -6.48 10.26
N TYR A 242 10.53 -6.02 9.02
CA TYR A 242 9.28 -6.27 8.32
C TYR A 242 9.20 -7.72 7.82
N GLU A 243 8.14 -8.44 8.19
CA GLU A 243 7.94 -9.87 7.88
C GLU A 243 6.62 -10.15 7.13
N ARG A 244 5.97 -9.11 6.61
CA ARG A 244 4.68 -9.22 5.91
C ARG A 244 4.90 -9.23 4.39
N PRO A 245 3.84 -9.48 3.56
CA PRO A 245 3.98 -9.47 2.11
C PRO A 245 4.45 -8.12 1.54
N TYR A 246 5.31 -8.18 0.53
CA TYR A 246 5.67 -7.04 -0.33
C TYR A 246 4.70 -6.99 -1.49
N VAL A 247 4.01 -5.87 -1.67
CA VAL A 247 2.89 -5.74 -2.60
C VAL A 247 3.29 -4.87 -3.79
N VAL A 248 3.22 -5.41 -4.99
CA VAL A 248 3.35 -4.58 -6.21
C VAL A 248 2.08 -3.76 -6.38
N GLU A 249 2.22 -2.43 -6.40
CA GLU A 249 1.13 -1.52 -6.67
C GLU A 249 1.48 -0.58 -7.83
N ILE A 250 0.79 -0.74 -8.95
CA ILE A 250 1.01 0.04 -10.17
C ILE A 250 -0.26 0.78 -10.55
N PHE A 251 -0.20 2.10 -10.44
CA PHE A 251 -1.17 2.99 -11.09
C PHE A 251 -0.71 3.29 -12.52
N SER A 252 -1.66 3.32 -13.43
CA SER A 252 -1.45 3.73 -14.82
C SER A 252 -2.64 4.57 -15.30
N SER A 253 -2.69 4.90 -16.58
CA SER A 253 -3.79 5.67 -17.15
C SER A 253 -3.99 5.31 -18.61
N ASP A 254 -5.25 5.21 -19.01
CA ASP A 254 -5.62 4.99 -20.43
C ASP A 254 -5.22 6.14 -21.36
N SER A 255 -4.92 7.30 -20.81
CA SER A 255 -4.41 8.46 -21.58
C SER A 255 -2.93 8.29 -21.97
N LEU A 256 -2.18 7.41 -21.31
CA LEU A 256 -0.77 7.17 -21.62
C LEU A 256 -0.64 6.24 -22.83
N PRO A 257 0.26 6.54 -23.79
CA PRO A 257 0.46 5.72 -24.98
C PRO A 257 1.06 4.34 -24.66
N ASP A 258 1.82 4.25 -23.57
CA ASP A 258 2.48 3.04 -23.06
C ASP A 258 1.96 2.65 -21.67
N SER A 259 0.68 2.86 -21.44
CA SER A 259 -0.02 2.46 -20.22
C SER A 259 0.16 0.98 -19.92
N LEU A 260 0.56 0.65 -18.71
CA LEU A 260 0.63 -0.74 -18.26
C LEU A 260 -0.75 -1.39 -18.14
N TRP A 261 -1.82 -0.60 -17.96
CA TRP A 261 -3.20 -1.14 -17.99
C TRP A 261 -3.68 -1.54 -19.39
N LYS A 262 -2.95 -1.12 -20.46
CA LYS A 262 -3.18 -1.54 -21.84
C LYS A 262 -2.24 -2.65 -22.32
N ALA A 263 -1.23 -2.95 -21.50
CA ALA A 263 -0.27 -4.02 -21.80
C ALA A 263 -0.89 -5.40 -21.53
N ASP A 264 -0.16 -6.44 -21.88
CA ASP A 264 -0.44 -7.79 -21.39
C ASP A 264 -0.14 -7.84 -19.88
N LEU A 265 -1.20 -7.92 -19.07
CA LEU A 265 -1.07 -7.88 -17.61
C LEU A 265 -0.44 -9.17 -17.06
N ASP A 266 -0.50 -10.28 -17.76
CA ASP A 266 0.23 -11.49 -17.38
C ASP A 266 1.74 -11.25 -17.51
N GLU A 267 2.20 -10.60 -18.59
CA GLU A 267 3.61 -10.18 -18.73
C GLU A 267 4.01 -9.14 -17.67
N VAL A 268 3.12 -8.22 -17.30
CA VAL A 268 3.37 -7.25 -16.21
C VAL A 268 3.59 -7.97 -14.89
N ILE A 269 2.79 -8.99 -14.57
CA ILE A 269 2.95 -9.79 -13.36
C ILE A 269 4.31 -10.51 -13.37
N ASP A 270 4.61 -11.27 -14.41
CA ASP A 270 5.86 -12.03 -14.53
C ASP A 270 7.09 -11.14 -14.41
N ARG A 271 7.08 -9.99 -15.08
CA ARG A 271 8.18 -9.01 -15.01
C ARG A 271 8.44 -8.51 -13.60
N ASN A 272 7.37 -8.21 -12.85
CA ASN A 272 7.50 -7.76 -11.46
C ASN A 272 7.99 -8.88 -10.54
N ILE A 273 7.50 -10.11 -10.69
CA ILE A 273 8.00 -11.28 -9.94
C ILE A 273 9.50 -11.46 -10.17
N MET A 274 9.93 -11.57 -11.43
CA MET A 274 11.34 -11.77 -11.77
C MET A 274 12.24 -10.62 -11.32
N ALA A 275 11.75 -9.38 -11.41
CA ALA A 275 12.51 -8.21 -10.98
C ALA A 275 12.63 -8.17 -9.45
N PHE A 276 11.55 -8.49 -8.72
CA PHE A 276 11.57 -8.52 -7.26
C PHE A 276 12.50 -9.61 -6.73
N GLU A 277 12.43 -10.84 -7.29
CA GLU A 277 13.33 -11.93 -6.93
C GLU A 277 14.80 -11.53 -7.06
N ARG A 278 15.18 -10.95 -8.20
CA ARG A 278 16.56 -10.48 -8.43
C ARG A 278 16.97 -9.39 -7.43
N MET A 279 16.11 -8.40 -7.17
CA MET A 279 16.39 -7.32 -6.24
C MET A 279 16.48 -7.82 -4.80
N TRP A 280 15.66 -8.80 -4.45
CA TRP A 280 15.70 -9.45 -3.14
C TRP A 280 17.01 -10.20 -2.91
N ASP A 281 17.42 -11.03 -3.88
CA ASP A 281 18.69 -11.76 -3.81
C ASP A 281 19.89 -10.79 -3.67
N GLU A 282 19.85 -9.65 -4.35
CA GLU A 282 20.87 -8.61 -4.23
C GLU A 282 20.83 -7.92 -2.85
N ALA A 283 19.66 -7.68 -2.30
CA ALA A 283 19.49 -7.13 -0.97
C ALA A 283 20.03 -8.09 0.11
N GLU A 284 19.69 -9.38 0.04
CA GLU A 284 20.16 -10.41 0.97
C GLU A 284 21.69 -10.65 0.88
N ALA A 285 22.25 -10.71 -0.32
CA ALA A 285 23.69 -10.97 -0.51
C ALA A 285 24.57 -9.95 0.21
N SER A 286 24.12 -8.72 0.33
CA SER A 286 24.87 -7.65 1.00
C SER A 286 24.67 -7.64 2.53
N LEU A 287 23.61 -8.21 3.07
CA LEU A 287 23.45 -8.42 4.52
C LEU A 287 24.45 -9.47 5.04
N GLY A 288 24.75 -10.50 4.24
CA GLY A 288 25.73 -11.53 4.57
C GLY A 288 27.20 -11.04 4.62
N THR A 289 27.52 -9.95 3.94
CA THR A 289 28.89 -9.39 3.91
C THR A 289 29.22 -8.47 5.08
N LEU A 290 28.23 -7.95 5.81
CA LEU A 290 28.45 -7.13 7.01
C LEU A 290 28.61 -7.94 8.31
N GLY A 291 28.37 -9.25 8.27
CA GLY A 291 28.46 -10.16 9.42
C GLY A 291 29.80 -10.87 9.61
N VAL A 292 30.81 -10.60 8.77
CA VAL A 292 32.15 -11.23 8.87
C VAL A 292 33.21 -10.14 9.05
N THR A 293 33.35 -9.66 10.29
CA THR A 293 34.62 -9.07 10.72
C THR A 293 35.23 -10.01 11.77
N PRO A 294 36.47 -10.46 11.56
CA PRO A 294 37.15 -11.42 12.43
C PRO A 294 37.49 -10.86 13.80
#